data_3695d1c56cdcd408cafa34149ac4f60d
#
_entry.id   3695d1c56cdcd408cafa34149ac4f60d
#
_cell.length_a   1.000
_cell.length_b   1.000
_cell.length_c   1.000
_cell.angle_alpha   90.00
_cell.angle_beta   90.00
_cell.angle_gamma   90.00
#
_symmetry.space_group_name_H-M   'P 1'
#
loop_
_entity.id
_entity.type
_entity.pdbx_description
1 polymer ?
#
loop_
_entity_poly.entity_id
_entity_poly.type
_entity_poly.pdbx_seq_one_letter_code
_entity_poly.pdbx_strand_id
1 'polypeptide(L)'
;MEKEVHIKVGDKNIYGKLYTPSGKGKKPLVILSHGIGGSYTNVKDYAINFAKNGIASFAFDFVGGGYGSRSGGSMTEMSVLTEADDLNLVLDHFRKESTIDRKKIFLFGESQGGFVSTYVAGNRSEDVAGLVLLYPAFVLQDDSRERNPD
;
A
#
# COMPACT_ATOMS: atom_id res chain seq x y z
N MET A 1 -4.90 -17.63 -5.62
CA MET A 1 -5.18 -17.01 -6.96
C MET A 1 -4.49 -15.65 -7.02
N GLU A 2 -3.88 -15.33 -8.14
CA GLU A 2 -3.25 -14.03 -8.40
C GLU A 2 -4.04 -13.30 -9.50
N LYS A 3 -4.30 -12.01 -9.33
CA LYS A 3 -5.03 -11.18 -10.27
C LYS A 3 -4.42 -9.79 -10.34
N GLU A 4 -4.23 -9.26 -11.55
CA GLU A 4 -3.93 -7.84 -11.74
C GLU A 4 -5.17 -7.00 -11.49
N VAL A 5 -4.99 -5.88 -10.78
CA VAL A 5 -6.04 -4.93 -10.45
C VAL A 5 -5.59 -3.54 -10.85
N HIS A 6 -6.49 -2.81 -11.49
CA HIS A 6 -6.32 -1.40 -11.83
C HIS A 6 -7.40 -0.59 -11.13
N ILE A 7 -7.00 0.29 -10.23
CA ILE A 7 -7.92 1.20 -9.53
C ILE A 7 -7.88 2.55 -10.25
N LYS A 8 -8.96 2.84 -10.97
CA LYS A 8 -9.08 4.06 -11.78
C LYS A 8 -9.93 5.09 -11.06
N VAL A 9 -9.35 6.24 -10.77
CA VAL A 9 -10.06 7.39 -10.16
C VAL A 9 -9.55 8.66 -10.83
N GLY A 10 -10.43 9.34 -11.58
CA GLY A 10 -10.03 10.47 -12.40
C GLY A 10 -8.94 10.06 -13.39
N ASP A 11 -7.83 10.81 -13.40
CA ASP A 11 -6.68 10.51 -14.26
C ASP A 11 -5.71 9.48 -13.66
N LYS A 12 -5.93 9.07 -12.39
CA LYS A 12 -5.10 8.06 -11.72
C LYS A 12 -5.51 6.66 -12.14
N ASN A 13 -4.50 5.81 -12.36
CA ASN A 13 -4.66 4.38 -12.59
C ASN A 13 -3.65 3.63 -11.74
N ILE A 14 -4.05 3.25 -10.51
CA ILE A 14 -3.17 2.54 -9.58
C ILE A 14 -3.16 1.07 -9.94
N TYR A 15 -1.97 0.57 -10.28
CA TYR A 15 -1.72 -0.83 -10.61
C TYR A 15 -1.30 -1.62 -9.36
N GLY A 16 -1.79 -2.83 -9.25
CA GLY A 16 -1.34 -3.76 -8.22
C GLY A 16 -1.73 -5.20 -8.52
N LYS A 17 -1.28 -6.10 -7.66
CA LYS A 17 -1.62 -7.52 -7.69
C LYS A 17 -2.34 -7.93 -6.43
N LEU A 18 -3.49 -8.54 -6.62
CA LEU A 18 -4.31 -9.14 -5.57
C LEU A 18 -4.02 -10.64 -5.50
N TYR A 19 -3.64 -11.09 -4.34
CA TYR A 19 -3.44 -12.51 -4.02
C TYR A 19 -4.57 -12.95 -3.10
N THR A 20 -5.40 -13.87 -3.57
CA THR A 20 -6.58 -14.33 -2.86
C THR A 20 -6.39 -15.77 -2.38
N PRO A 21 -6.58 -16.04 -1.08
CA PRO A 21 -6.56 -17.40 -0.58
C PRO A 21 -7.76 -18.21 -1.11
N SER A 22 -7.62 -19.52 -1.11
CA SER A 22 -8.72 -20.43 -1.45
C SER A 22 -9.82 -20.41 -0.39
N GLY A 23 -10.97 -20.98 -0.72
CA GLY A 23 -12.10 -21.13 0.18
C GLY A 23 -13.18 -20.06 0.02
N LYS A 24 -14.37 -20.37 0.57
CA LYS A 24 -15.55 -19.51 0.50
C LYS A 24 -15.55 -18.42 1.57
N GLY A 25 -16.38 -17.41 1.40
CA GLY A 25 -16.61 -16.32 2.36
C GLY A 25 -15.66 -15.15 2.19
N LYS A 26 -15.98 -14.07 2.90
CA LYS A 26 -15.18 -12.85 2.90
C LYS A 26 -13.83 -13.09 3.56
N LYS A 27 -12.78 -12.46 3.02
CA LYS A 27 -11.42 -12.60 3.50
C LYS A 27 -10.95 -11.34 4.22
N PRO A 28 -10.14 -11.47 5.28
CA PRO A 28 -9.35 -10.34 5.73
C PRO A 28 -8.38 -9.91 4.63
N LEU A 29 -7.99 -8.65 4.61
CA LEU A 29 -7.08 -8.10 3.59
C LEU A 29 -5.90 -7.39 4.24
N VAL A 30 -4.72 -7.57 3.69
CA VAL A 30 -3.54 -6.73 3.94
C VAL A 30 -3.22 -5.94 2.66
N ILE A 31 -3.11 -4.63 2.78
CA ILE A 31 -2.66 -3.74 1.71
C ILE A 31 -1.19 -3.40 1.97
N LEU A 32 -0.31 -3.68 1.01
CA LEU A 32 1.14 -3.58 1.16
C LEU A 32 1.71 -2.40 0.38
N SER A 33 2.36 -1.50 1.10
CA SER A 33 3.00 -0.28 0.58
C SER A 33 4.52 -0.44 0.58
N HIS A 34 5.13 -0.29 -0.61
CA HIS A 34 6.59 -0.35 -0.80
C HIS A 34 7.29 0.95 -0.36
N GLY A 35 8.62 0.91 -0.26
CA GLY A 35 9.45 2.08 0.03
C GLY A 35 9.71 2.97 -1.19
N ILE A 36 10.40 4.08 -0.97
CA ILE A 36 10.78 5.03 -2.03
C ILE A 36 11.59 4.36 -3.14
N GLY A 37 11.27 4.68 -4.38
CA GLY A 37 11.95 4.11 -5.55
C GLY A 37 11.62 2.65 -5.86
N GLY A 38 10.76 2.04 -5.06
CA GLY A 38 10.34 0.64 -5.19
C GLY A 38 9.12 0.43 -6.08
N SER A 39 8.60 -0.78 -6.00
CA SER A 39 7.37 -1.20 -6.65
C SER A 39 6.70 -2.32 -5.83
N TYR A 40 5.54 -2.78 -6.26
CA TYR A 40 4.87 -3.94 -5.65
C TYR A 40 5.78 -5.17 -5.52
N THR A 41 6.79 -5.29 -6.39
CA THR A 41 7.71 -6.43 -6.37
C THR A 41 8.55 -6.50 -5.10
N ASN A 42 8.80 -5.37 -4.44
CA ASN A 42 9.54 -5.34 -3.17
C ASN A 42 8.77 -5.99 -2.02
N VAL A 43 7.44 -5.94 -2.06
CA VAL A 43 6.56 -6.47 -1.01
C VAL A 43 5.78 -7.71 -1.45
N LYS A 44 5.97 -8.15 -2.68
CA LYS A 44 5.27 -9.27 -3.33
C LYS A 44 5.37 -10.58 -2.52
N ASP A 45 6.54 -10.92 -2.02
CA ASP A 45 6.74 -12.19 -1.32
C ASP A 45 5.98 -12.22 0.01
N TYR A 46 5.90 -11.10 0.71
CA TYR A 46 5.04 -10.96 1.88
C TYR A 46 3.56 -11.15 1.50
N ALA A 47 3.12 -10.54 0.41
CA ALA A 47 1.75 -10.67 -0.07
C ALA A 47 1.38 -12.14 -0.37
N ILE A 48 2.26 -12.85 -1.06
CA ILE A 48 2.08 -14.28 -1.36
C ILE A 48 2.00 -15.10 -0.07
N ASN A 49 2.84 -14.80 0.91
CA ASN A 49 2.84 -15.52 2.19
C ASN A 49 1.57 -15.25 3.01
N PHE A 50 1.06 -14.03 3.02
CA PHE A 50 -0.25 -13.74 3.63
C PHE A 50 -1.36 -14.57 2.99
N ALA A 51 -1.40 -14.62 1.65
CA ALA A 51 -2.42 -15.38 0.93
C ALA A 51 -2.35 -16.89 1.21
N LYS A 52 -1.14 -17.47 1.31
CA LYS A 52 -0.93 -18.86 1.72
C LYS A 52 -1.47 -19.15 3.13
N ASN A 53 -1.56 -18.15 3.97
CA ASN A 53 -2.04 -18.25 5.35
C ASN A 53 -3.49 -17.76 5.53
N GLY A 54 -4.26 -17.68 4.46
CA GLY A 54 -5.70 -17.40 4.51
C GLY A 54 -6.08 -15.92 4.54
N ILE A 55 -5.13 -15.02 4.32
CA ILE A 55 -5.34 -13.57 4.32
C ILE A 55 -5.14 -13.04 2.90
N ALA A 56 -6.19 -12.45 2.30
CA ALA A 56 -6.04 -11.77 1.02
C ALA A 56 -5.02 -10.63 1.14
N SER A 57 -4.28 -10.37 0.09
CA SER A 57 -3.25 -9.35 0.11
C SER A 57 -3.15 -8.61 -1.22
N PHE A 58 -2.95 -7.31 -1.15
CA PHE A 58 -2.82 -6.44 -2.31
C PHE A 58 -1.50 -5.67 -2.24
N ALA A 59 -0.61 -5.97 -3.17
CA ALA A 59 0.66 -5.26 -3.35
C ALA A 59 0.54 -4.36 -4.58
N PHE A 60 0.82 -3.07 -4.44
CA PHE A 60 0.57 -2.08 -5.49
C PHE A 60 1.76 -1.13 -5.69
N ASP A 61 1.74 -0.44 -6.82
CA ASP A 61 2.69 0.61 -7.14
C ASP A 61 2.09 1.98 -6.82
N PHE A 62 2.81 2.79 -6.02
CA PHE A 62 2.47 4.20 -5.89
C PHE A 62 2.67 4.95 -7.21
N VAL A 63 1.81 5.91 -7.49
CA VAL A 63 1.98 6.83 -8.62
C VAL A 63 3.26 7.64 -8.42
N GLY A 64 4.19 7.53 -9.36
CA GLY A 64 5.52 8.16 -9.24
C GLY A 64 6.40 7.56 -8.15
N GLY A 65 6.04 6.42 -7.58
CA GLY A 65 6.75 5.81 -6.45
C GLY A 65 8.11 5.21 -6.79
N GLY A 66 8.37 4.94 -8.06
CA GLY A 66 9.63 4.38 -8.55
C GLY A 66 9.71 4.41 -10.07
N TYR A 67 10.92 4.21 -10.62
CA TYR A 67 11.14 4.18 -12.07
C TYR A 67 10.39 3.05 -12.78
N GLY A 68 10.11 1.97 -12.09
CA GLY A 68 9.36 0.83 -12.60
C GLY A 68 7.88 0.86 -12.26
N SER A 69 7.35 1.99 -11.77
CA SER A 69 5.94 2.10 -11.40
C SER A 69 5.02 1.89 -12.60
N ARG A 70 4.17 0.88 -12.51
CA ARG A 70 3.12 0.61 -13.50
C ARG A 70 1.87 1.47 -13.28
N SER A 71 1.87 2.28 -12.22
CA SER A 71 0.86 3.31 -11.95
C SER A 71 1.18 4.64 -12.63
N GLY A 72 2.30 4.73 -13.35
CA GLY A 72 2.75 5.96 -14.01
C GLY A 72 3.23 7.02 -13.03
N GLY A 73 3.21 8.28 -13.47
CA GLY A 73 3.65 9.42 -12.69
C GLY A 73 5.18 9.64 -12.73
N SER A 74 5.63 10.67 -12.04
CA SER A 74 7.03 11.04 -11.94
C SER A 74 7.50 11.04 -10.47
N MET A 75 8.68 10.51 -10.23
CA MET A 75 9.29 10.54 -8.88
C MET A 75 9.56 11.97 -8.38
N THR A 76 9.70 12.94 -9.28
CA THR A 76 9.90 14.35 -8.91
C THR A 76 8.62 15.03 -8.43
N GLU A 77 7.47 14.46 -8.72
CA GLU A 77 6.16 14.97 -8.29
C GLU A 77 5.56 14.16 -7.12
N MET A 78 6.21 13.06 -6.75
CA MET A 78 5.82 12.20 -5.64
C MET A 78 6.24 12.80 -4.30
N SER A 79 5.38 12.65 -3.31
CA SER A 79 5.62 12.96 -1.90
C SER A 79 4.94 11.93 -1.01
N VAL A 80 5.22 11.95 0.29
CA VAL A 80 4.49 11.12 1.24
C VAL A 80 2.98 11.43 1.25
N LEU A 81 2.60 12.66 0.94
CA LEU A 81 1.19 13.05 0.86
C LEU A 81 0.51 12.52 -0.39
N THR A 82 1.17 12.54 -1.56
CA THR A 82 0.62 11.93 -2.78
C THR A 82 0.52 10.42 -2.63
N GLU A 83 1.47 9.78 -1.96
CA GLU A 83 1.41 8.35 -1.66
C GLU A 83 0.29 8.02 -0.65
N ALA A 84 0.05 8.89 0.33
CA ALA A 84 -1.09 8.75 1.23
C ALA A 84 -2.42 8.86 0.48
N ASP A 85 -2.54 9.77 -0.49
CA ASP A 85 -3.72 9.88 -1.35
C ASP A 85 -3.95 8.59 -2.14
N ASP A 86 -2.90 8.01 -2.71
CA ASP A 86 -2.98 6.74 -3.42
C ASP A 86 -3.45 5.61 -2.50
N LEU A 87 -2.86 5.49 -1.31
CA LEU A 87 -3.25 4.47 -0.33
C LEU A 87 -4.70 4.63 0.13
N ASN A 88 -5.17 5.87 0.30
CA ASN A 88 -6.58 6.14 0.60
C ASN A 88 -7.52 5.64 -0.51
N LEU A 89 -7.16 5.84 -1.78
CA LEU A 89 -7.93 5.33 -2.92
C LEU A 89 -7.96 3.80 -2.94
N VAL A 90 -6.85 3.16 -2.65
CA VAL A 90 -6.75 1.69 -2.54
C VAL A 90 -7.64 1.18 -1.41
N LEU A 91 -7.57 1.80 -0.25
CA LEU A 91 -8.39 1.44 0.92
C LEU A 91 -9.88 1.59 0.60
N ASP A 92 -10.30 2.69 -0.02
CA ASP A 92 -11.69 2.93 -0.42
C ASP A 92 -12.20 1.88 -1.41
N HIS A 93 -11.36 1.49 -2.37
CA HIS A 93 -11.68 0.45 -3.34
C HIS A 93 -12.02 -0.88 -2.65
N PHE A 94 -11.12 -1.35 -1.79
CA PHE A 94 -11.30 -2.66 -1.14
C PHE A 94 -12.36 -2.67 -0.05
N ARG A 95 -12.69 -1.54 0.55
CA ARG A 95 -13.82 -1.43 1.48
C ARG A 95 -15.18 -1.66 0.81
N LYS A 96 -15.26 -1.51 -0.50
CA LYS A 96 -16.46 -1.76 -1.33
C LYS A 96 -16.44 -3.14 -1.97
N GLU A 97 -15.31 -3.84 -1.94
CA GLU A 97 -15.16 -5.16 -2.57
C GLU A 97 -15.91 -6.21 -1.76
N SER A 98 -16.86 -6.89 -2.41
CA SER A 98 -17.78 -7.84 -1.74
C SER A 98 -17.09 -9.07 -1.15
N THR A 99 -15.92 -9.44 -1.69
CA THR A 99 -15.12 -10.59 -1.25
C THR A 99 -14.23 -10.30 -0.05
N ILE A 100 -14.13 -9.03 0.34
CA ILE A 100 -13.30 -8.57 1.46
C ILE A 100 -14.15 -8.26 2.68
N ASP A 101 -13.68 -8.68 3.85
CA ASP A 101 -14.24 -8.26 5.12
C ASP A 101 -13.71 -6.86 5.48
N ARG A 102 -14.54 -5.84 5.23
CA ARG A 102 -14.17 -4.43 5.46
C ARG A 102 -13.81 -4.09 6.92
N LYS A 103 -14.14 -4.97 7.87
CA LYS A 103 -13.76 -4.80 9.29
C LYS A 103 -12.40 -5.39 9.60
N LYS A 104 -11.78 -6.09 8.64
CA LYS A 104 -10.51 -6.79 8.79
C LYS A 104 -9.54 -6.40 7.68
N ILE A 105 -9.35 -5.10 7.48
CA ILE A 105 -8.36 -4.55 6.55
C ILE A 105 -7.18 -4.02 7.36
N PHE A 106 -6.00 -4.54 7.05
CA PHE A 106 -4.72 -4.19 7.66
C PHE A 106 -3.84 -3.47 6.65
N LEU A 107 -3.01 -2.55 7.11
CA LEU A 107 -1.98 -1.92 6.30
C LEU A 107 -0.61 -2.47 6.68
N PHE A 108 0.19 -2.78 5.67
CA PHE A 108 1.58 -3.19 5.78
C PHE A 108 2.42 -2.16 5.04
N GLY A 109 3.53 -1.73 5.64
CA GLY A 109 4.43 -0.81 4.96
C GLY A 109 5.88 -1.03 5.33
N GLU A 110 6.76 -0.94 4.35
CA GLU A 110 8.20 -0.93 4.54
C GLU A 110 8.77 0.47 4.29
N SER A 111 9.73 0.89 5.11
CA SER A 111 10.44 2.17 4.98
C SER A 111 9.46 3.35 4.84
N GLN A 112 9.51 4.13 3.75
CA GLN A 112 8.56 5.23 3.48
C GLN A 112 7.12 4.74 3.40
N GLY A 113 6.87 3.55 2.84
CA GLY A 113 5.54 2.93 2.84
C GLY A 113 5.01 2.66 4.24
N GLY A 114 5.89 2.40 5.21
CA GLY A 114 5.53 2.29 6.63
C GLY A 114 5.07 3.63 7.22
N PHE A 115 5.75 4.71 6.90
CA PHE A 115 5.32 6.06 7.29
C PHE A 115 3.95 6.40 6.70
N VAL A 116 3.77 6.19 5.40
CA VAL A 116 2.51 6.45 4.67
C VAL A 116 1.37 5.62 5.27
N SER A 117 1.61 4.34 5.53
CA SER A 117 0.60 3.44 6.14
C SER A 117 0.20 3.91 7.53
N THR A 118 1.15 4.35 8.35
CA THR A 118 0.87 4.89 9.69
C THR A 118 0.07 6.19 9.60
N TYR A 119 0.43 7.07 8.68
CA TYR A 119 -0.27 8.33 8.46
C TYR A 119 -1.74 8.10 8.06
N VAL A 120 -1.99 7.22 7.09
CA VAL A 120 -3.35 6.86 6.66
C VAL A 120 -4.14 6.18 7.79
N ALA A 121 -3.53 5.23 8.50
CA ALA A 121 -4.19 4.56 9.61
C ALA A 121 -4.56 5.52 10.75
N GLY A 122 -3.71 6.49 11.05
CA GLY A 122 -3.98 7.53 12.05
C GLY A 122 -5.17 8.42 11.70
N ASN A 123 -5.33 8.73 10.41
CA ASN A 123 -6.45 9.53 9.91
C ASN A 123 -7.74 8.73 9.66
N ARG A 124 -7.62 7.40 9.57
CA ARG A 124 -8.73 6.48 9.26
C ARG A 124 -8.75 5.26 10.19
N SER A 125 -8.59 5.51 11.48
CA SER A 125 -8.52 4.46 12.50
C SER A 125 -9.76 3.55 12.55
N GLU A 126 -10.91 4.02 12.12
CA GLU A 126 -12.15 3.23 12.03
C GLU A 126 -12.14 2.24 10.86
N ASP A 127 -11.32 2.50 9.84
CA ASP A 127 -11.26 1.73 8.60
C ASP A 127 -10.09 0.73 8.56
N VAL A 128 -9.12 0.87 9.46
CA VAL A 128 -7.91 0.07 9.51
C VAL A 128 -7.87 -0.72 10.82
N ALA A 129 -7.87 -2.06 10.70
CA ALA A 129 -7.87 -2.95 11.85
C ALA A 129 -6.50 -3.08 12.53
N GLY A 130 -5.41 -2.80 11.82
CA GLY A 130 -4.06 -2.85 12.37
C GLY A 130 -2.99 -2.54 11.34
N LEU A 131 -1.75 -2.40 11.84
CA LEU A 131 -0.55 -2.08 11.08
C LEU A 131 0.52 -3.15 11.24
N VAL A 132 1.22 -3.45 10.15
CA VAL A 132 2.48 -4.20 10.15
C VAL A 132 3.55 -3.32 9.54
N LEU A 133 4.57 -2.98 10.30
CA LEU A 133 5.59 -2.04 9.89
C LEU A 133 6.97 -2.71 9.86
N LEU A 134 7.67 -2.57 8.75
CA LEU A 134 9.06 -2.97 8.60
C LEU A 134 9.93 -1.73 8.43
N TYR A 135 10.84 -1.53 9.37
CA TYR A 135 11.78 -0.38 9.38
C TYR A 135 11.14 0.92 8.87
N PRO A 136 10.01 1.38 9.48
CA PRO A 136 9.29 2.54 8.98
C PRO A 136 10.16 3.80 9.05
N ALA A 137 10.07 4.65 8.03
CA ALA A 137 10.88 5.86 7.90
C ALA A 137 10.27 7.04 8.68
N PHE A 138 10.19 6.95 10.00
CA PHE A 138 9.58 8.00 10.84
C PHE A 138 10.45 9.24 11.03
N VAL A 139 11.74 9.17 10.68
CA VAL A 139 12.70 10.26 10.84
C VAL A 139 13.07 10.95 9.52
N LEU A 140 12.21 10.88 8.52
CA LEU A 140 12.46 11.43 7.17
C LEU A 140 12.86 12.90 7.18
N GLN A 141 12.24 13.72 8.03
CA GLN A 141 12.57 15.14 8.12
C GLN A 141 13.96 15.37 8.71
N ASP A 142 14.31 14.64 9.76
CA ASP A 142 15.61 14.74 10.42
C ASP A 142 16.73 14.26 9.50
N ASP A 143 16.54 13.10 8.85
CA ASP A 143 17.47 12.56 7.86
C ASP A 143 17.69 13.53 6.68
N SER A 144 16.62 14.20 6.23
CA SER A 144 16.70 15.17 5.15
C SER A 144 17.51 16.42 5.54
N ARG A 145 17.34 16.90 6.77
CA ARG A 145 18.09 18.04 7.31
C ARG A 145 19.55 17.72 7.53
N GLU A 146 19.88 16.51 7.99
CA GLU A 146 21.27 16.07 8.18
C GLU A 146 22.02 15.93 6.85
N ARG A 147 21.33 15.45 5.80
CA ARG A 147 21.92 15.28 4.47
C ARG A 147 22.03 16.56 3.66
N ASN A 148 21.15 17.50 3.91
CA ASN A 148 21.10 18.80 3.23
C ASN A 148 21.00 19.92 4.26
N PRO A 149 22.07 20.17 5.04
CA PRO A 149 22.11 21.33 5.93
C PRO A 149 22.13 22.60 5.06
N ASP A 150 21.28 23.55 5.39
CA ASP A 150 21.19 24.85 4.74
C ASP A 150 22.54 25.60 4.71
#